data_bf4b73ef87b78cdb6fd4b64bd8767383
#
_entry.id   bf4b73ef87b78cdb6fd4b64bd8767383
#
_cell.length_a   1.000
_cell.length_b   1.000
_cell.length_c   1.000
_cell.angle_alpha   90.00
_cell.angle_beta   90.00
_cell.angle_gamma   90.00
#
_symmetry.space_group_name_H-M   'P 1'
#
loop_
_entity.id
_entity.type
_entity.pdbx_description
1 polymer ?
#
loop_
_entity_poly.entity_id
_entity_poly.type
_entity_poly.pdbx_seq_one_letter_code
_entity_poly.pdbx_strand_id
1 'polypeptide(L)'
;MNSEPWLPLRDPVFILSPPLSFSSHFAATLGRHPQLYAIPETHLFIAETLNEWWDTCAKTSFNMSHGLARSVAELFYGEQNETTVQLARAWVRRRLPFTTGYILELLAERIYPRALVEKSPSMIFHPESMQRVARMFPLARFIHLVEHPRRHGEAVVAAIKDVVAHHPNRVPQWLRQLACFSAAHMDESSQEHPELDPQQAWFALNKNICEFLEALQETQKLRVRAEDILNDPDAALASIAEWLAIESDAEAIEAMKHPERSPYARFGPEEARYGDDAAFLRSPSLPEPPVEPDDLTSPFSWRDDGAGFSPEVRALAQAFGYE
;
A
#
# COMPACT_ATOMS: atom_id res chain seq x y z
N MET A 1 -14.74 21.76 -34.97
CA MET A 1 -14.32 20.82 -33.91
C MET A 1 -13.03 21.39 -33.33
N ASN A 2 -13.16 22.07 -32.20
CA ASN A 2 -11.99 22.55 -31.45
C ASN A 2 -11.36 21.33 -30.79
N SER A 3 -10.19 20.93 -31.27
CA SER A 3 -9.33 19.99 -30.54
C SER A 3 -8.89 20.70 -29.27
N GLU A 4 -9.50 20.41 -28.15
CA GLU A 4 -8.91 20.79 -26.86
C GLU A 4 -7.49 20.23 -26.83
N PRO A 5 -6.50 21.05 -26.42
CA PRO A 5 -5.13 20.55 -26.29
C PRO A 5 -5.16 19.39 -25.30
N TRP A 6 -4.55 18.27 -25.67
CA TRP A 6 -4.30 17.15 -24.77
C TRP A 6 -3.51 17.66 -23.57
N LEU A 7 -4.20 17.91 -22.47
CA LEU A 7 -3.52 18.19 -21.23
C LEU A 7 -2.91 16.86 -20.74
N PRO A 8 -1.60 16.83 -20.48
CA PRO A 8 -0.97 15.59 -20.01
C PRO A 8 -1.63 15.13 -18.72
N LEU A 9 -1.89 13.82 -18.62
CA LEU A 9 -2.29 13.20 -17.36
C LEU A 9 -1.27 13.59 -16.28
N ARG A 10 -1.74 13.86 -15.08
CA ARG A 10 -0.83 14.04 -13.94
C ARG A 10 -0.14 12.72 -13.62
N ASP A 11 1.15 12.79 -13.34
CA ASP A 11 1.94 11.62 -12.97
C ASP A 11 1.36 10.96 -11.71
N PRO A 12 1.27 9.62 -11.68
CA PRO A 12 0.74 8.92 -10.54
C PRO A 12 1.67 8.99 -9.33
N VAL A 13 1.09 8.89 -8.15
CA VAL A 13 1.78 8.77 -6.86
C VAL A 13 1.68 7.33 -6.37
N PHE A 14 2.80 6.72 -6.07
CA PHE A 14 2.85 5.37 -5.50
C PHE A 14 3.30 5.40 -4.05
N ILE A 15 2.55 4.72 -3.19
CA ILE A 15 2.91 4.52 -1.80
C ILE A 15 3.59 3.15 -1.68
N LEU A 16 4.83 3.15 -1.21
CA LEU A 16 5.61 1.96 -0.94
C LEU A 16 5.70 1.76 0.58
N SER A 17 5.25 0.61 1.07
CA SER A 17 5.21 0.31 2.49
C SER A 17 5.04 -1.19 2.72
N PRO A 18 5.59 -1.77 3.79
CA PRO A 18 5.25 -3.12 4.20
C PRO A 18 3.74 -3.30 4.39
N PRO A 19 3.18 -4.49 4.13
CA PRO A 19 1.77 -4.76 4.45
C PRO A 19 1.52 -4.61 5.95
N LEU A 20 0.29 -4.28 6.34
CA LEU A 20 -0.11 -4.01 7.72
C LEU A 20 0.54 -2.78 8.37
N SER A 21 1.20 -1.94 7.59
CA SER A 21 1.58 -0.60 8.00
C SER A 21 0.45 0.36 7.62
N PHE A 22 0.16 1.35 8.33
CA PHE A 22 -0.86 2.41 8.15
C PHE A 22 -1.24 2.80 6.69
N SER A 23 -0.74 2.10 5.67
CA SER A 23 -0.77 2.47 4.25
C SER A 23 -2.16 2.59 3.62
N SER A 24 -3.16 1.79 4.05
CA SER A 24 -4.53 1.91 3.53
C SER A 24 -5.19 3.21 4.00
N HIS A 25 -5.04 3.56 5.28
CA HIS A 25 -5.50 4.84 5.81
C HIS A 25 -4.80 6.01 5.10
N PHE A 26 -3.49 5.92 4.95
CA PHE A 26 -2.71 6.97 4.30
C PHE A 26 -3.07 7.16 2.82
N ALA A 27 -3.26 6.09 2.06
CA ALA A 27 -3.74 6.18 0.68
C ALA A 27 -5.12 6.85 0.61
N ALA A 28 -6.05 6.43 1.47
CA ALA A 28 -7.38 7.04 1.55
C ALA A 28 -7.30 8.52 1.97
N THR A 29 -6.42 8.88 2.93
CA THR A 29 -6.12 10.25 3.35
C THR A 29 -5.67 11.09 2.15
N LEU A 30 -4.63 10.67 1.42
CA LEU A 30 -4.17 11.37 0.21
C LEU A 30 -5.27 11.51 -0.83
N GLY A 31 -6.05 10.44 -1.04
CA GLY A 31 -7.15 10.43 -2.01
C GLY A 31 -8.31 11.38 -1.68
N ARG A 32 -8.34 11.97 -0.47
CA ARG A 32 -9.31 13.01 -0.10
C ARG A 32 -8.90 14.42 -0.52
N HIS A 33 -7.63 14.61 -0.88
CA HIS A 33 -7.18 15.89 -1.43
C HIS A 33 -7.91 16.20 -2.75
N PRO A 34 -8.36 17.44 -2.99
CA PRO A 34 -9.11 17.81 -4.21
C PRO A 34 -8.40 17.47 -5.53
N GLN A 35 -7.07 17.48 -5.54
CA GLN A 35 -6.25 17.22 -6.74
C GLN A 35 -5.69 15.78 -6.81
N LEU A 36 -6.04 14.90 -5.87
CA LEU A 36 -5.65 13.49 -5.84
C LEU A 36 -6.87 12.57 -5.89
N TYR A 37 -6.64 11.33 -6.25
CA TYR A 37 -7.65 10.26 -6.16
C TYR A 37 -6.98 8.93 -5.86
N ALA A 38 -7.22 8.38 -4.70
CA ALA A 38 -6.71 7.05 -4.36
C ALA A 38 -7.68 5.96 -4.84
N ILE A 39 -7.10 4.91 -5.39
CA ILE A 39 -7.80 3.67 -5.74
C ILE A 39 -7.37 2.55 -4.77
N PRO A 40 -8.20 1.51 -4.61
CA PRO A 40 -7.84 0.31 -3.85
C PRO A 40 -6.61 -0.41 -4.42
N GLU A 41 -6.09 -1.37 -3.65
CA GLU A 41 -4.96 -2.22 -4.06
C GLU A 41 -5.26 -2.96 -5.36
N THR A 42 -4.66 -2.51 -6.45
CA THR A 42 -4.89 -3.13 -7.76
C THR A 42 -3.99 -4.34 -8.01
N HIS A 43 -2.85 -4.39 -7.34
CA HIS A 43 -1.77 -5.38 -7.56
C HIS A 43 -1.32 -5.49 -9.03
N LEU A 44 -1.55 -4.47 -9.85
CA LEU A 44 -1.28 -4.52 -11.30
C LEU A 44 0.18 -4.85 -11.60
N PHE A 45 1.12 -4.26 -10.86
CA PHE A 45 2.54 -4.31 -11.20
C PHE A 45 3.27 -5.60 -10.78
N ILE A 46 2.55 -6.63 -10.33
CA ILE A 46 3.12 -7.98 -10.19
C ILE A 46 3.37 -8.64 -11.56
N ALA A 47 2.82 -8.08 -12.64
CA ALA A 47 2.90 -8.61 -14.00
C ALA A 47 3.08 -7.50 -15.04
N GLU A 48 3.57 -7.84 -16.22
CA GLU A 48 3.72 -6.93 -17.34
C GLU A 48 2.40 -6.69 -18.07
N THR A 49 1.63 -7.75 -18.26
CA THR A 49 0.33 -7.73 -18.95
C THR A 49 -0.81 -8.06 -18.01
N LEU A 50 -2.00 -7.60 -18.37
CA LEU A 50 -3.21 -7.90 -17.58
C LEU A 50 -3.57 -9.39 -17.63
N ASN A 51 -3.15 -10.12 -18.69
CA ASN A 51 -3.32 -11.56 -18.75
C ASN A 51 -2.47 -12.29 -17.71
N GLU A 52 -1.19 -11.95 -17.61
CA GLU A 52 -0.29 -12.50 -16.59
C GLU A 52 -0.77 -12.15 -15.17
N TRP A 53 -1.23 -10.91 -14.99
CA TRP A 53 -1.84 -10.46 -13.73
C TRP A 53 -3.08 -11.29 -13.36
N TRP A 54 -3.97 -11.53 -14.34
CA TRP A 54 -5.17 -12.33 -14.14
C TRP A 54 -4.83 -13.77 -13.74
N ASP A 55 -3.91 -14.39 -14.44
CA ASP A 55 -3.42 -15.74 -14.14
C ASP A 55 -2.76 -15.82 -12.76
N THR A 56 -2.00 -14.79 -12.39
CA THR A 56 -1.37 -14.70 -11.06
C THR A 56 -2.44 -14.59 -9.98
N CYS A 57 -3.41 -13.70 -10.12
CA CYS A 57 -4.53 -13.58 -9.16
C CYS A 57 -5.30 -14.89 -9.01
N ALA A 58 -5.57 -15.59 -10.12
CA ALA A 58 -6.29 -16.87 -10.09
C ALA A 58 -5.52 -17.98 -9.37
N LYS A 59 -4.19 -18.01 -9.52
CA LYS A 59 -3.32 -19.03 -8.91
C LYS A 59 -3.01 -18.74 -7.43
N THR A 60 -3.00 -17.47 -7.04
CA THR A 60 -2.55 -17.05 -5.71
C THR A 60 -3.71 -16.75 -4.77
N SER A 61 -4.44 -15.70 -5.01
CA SER A 61 -5.66 -15.31 -4.31
C SER A 61 -6.51 -14.43 -5.19
N PHE A 62 -7.70 -14.88 -5.49
CA PHE A 62 -8.65 -14.11 -6.30
C PHE A 62 -9.00 -12.76 -5.66
N ASN A 63 -8.88 -12.64 -4.33
CA ASN A 63 -9.07 -11.39 -3.61
C ASN A 63 -8.13 -10.26 -4.08
N MET A 64 -6.95 -10.59 -4.63
CA MET A 64 -6.04 -9.60 -5.23
C MET A 64 -6.67 -8.86 -6.42
N SER A 65 -7.68 -9.43 -7.07
CA SER A 65 -8.41 -8.80 -8.18
C SER A 65 -9.50 -7.81 -7.72
N HIS A 66 -9.84 -7.81 -6.42
CA HIS A 66 -10.96 -7.04 -5.91
C HIS A 66 -10.76 -5.54 -6.03
N GLY A 67 -9.55 -5.04 -5.76
CA GLY A 67 -9.26 -3.62 -5.85
C GLY A 67 -9.44 -3.08 -7.26
N LEU A 68 -8.90 -3.77 -8.28
CA LEU A 68 -9.10 -3.38 -9.68
C LEU A 68 -10.58 -3.45 -10.08
N ALA A 69 -11.30 -4.50 -9.67
CA ALA A 69 -12.72 -4.64 -9.98
C ALA A 69 -13.55 -3.51 -9.35
N ARG A 70 -13.27 -3.12 -8.10
CA ARG A 70 -13.91 -2.00 -7.41
C ARG A 70 -13.58 -0.66 -8.06
N SER A 71 -12.30 -0.45 -8.44
CA SER A 71 -11.87 0.77 -9.12
C SER A 71 -12.59 0.94 -10.46
N VAL A 72 -12.68 -0.12 -11.27
CA VAL A 72 -13.41 -0.09 -12.54
C VAL A 72 -14.91 0.10 -12.32
N ALA A 73 -15.51 -0.58 -11.33
CA ALA A 73 -16.93 -0.41 -11.00
C ALA A 73 -17.25 1.04 -10.65
N GLU A 74 -16.49 1.66 -9.77
CA GLU A 74 -16.67 3.06 -9.38
C GLU A 74 -16.45 4.02 -10.53
N LEU A 75 -15.30 3.93 -11.22
CA LEU A 75 -14.88 4.93 -12.19
C LEU A 75 -15.60 4.84 -13.55
N PHE A 76 -16.03 3.67 -13.96
CA PHE A 76 -16.68 3.46 -15.26
C PHE A 76 -18.20 3.29 -15.18
N TYR A 77 -18.72 2.87 -14.02
CA TYR A 77 -20.15 2.58 -13.82
C TYR A 77 -20.78 3.38 -12.68
N GLY A 78 -20.00 4.18 -11.94
CA GLY A 78 -20.48 5.16 -10.95
C GLY A 78 -20.84 4.61 -9.57
N GLU A 79 -20.79 3.29 -9.37
CA GLU A 79 -21.09 2.66 -8.09
C GLU A 79 -20.44 1.27 -7.95
N GLN A 80 -20.33 0.78 -6.71
CA GLN A 80 -19.77 -0.53 -6.40
C GLN A 80 -20.88 -1.46 -5.88
N ASN A 81 -21.56 -2.14 -6.77
CA ASN A 81 -22.55 -3.20 -6.47
C ASN A 81 -22.24 -4.48 -7.26
N GLU A 82 -23.00 -5.56 -7.03
CA GLU A 82 -22.75 -6.85 -7.69
C GLU A 82 -22.81 -6.75 -9.21
N THR A 83 -23.75 -5.99 -9.76
CA THR A 83 -23.89 -5.81 -11.22
C THR A 83 -22.70 -5.07 -11.80
N THR A 84 -22.28 -3.96 -11.19
CA THR A 84 -21.16 -3.16 -11.69
C THR A 84 -19.81 -3.86 -11.51
N VAL A 85 -19.65 -4.68 -10.47
CA VAL A 85 -18.48 -5.55 -10.32
C VAL A 85 -18.42 -6.62 -11.40
N GLN A 86 -19.54 -7.22 -11.79
CA GLN A 86 -19.56 -8.16 -12.92
C GLN A 86 -19.23 -7.47 -14.25
N LEU A 87 -19.73 -6.25 -14.46
CA LEU A 87 -19.37 -5.43 -15.62
C LEU A 87 -17.87 -5.07 -15.60
N ALA A 88 -17.32 -4.72 -14.43
CA ALA A 88 -15.91 -4.45 -14.25
C ALA A 88 -15.04 -5.66 -14.58
N ARG A 89 -15.43 -6.86 -14.16
CA ARG A 89 -14.74 -8.10 -14.52
C ARG A 89 -14.80 -8.38 -16.04
N ALA A 90 -15.93 -8.11 -16.67
CA ALA A 90 -16.04 -8.21 -18.12
C ALA A 90 -15.16 -7.16 -18.83
N TRP A 91 -15.05 -5.93 -18.26
CA TRP A 91 -14.17 -4.89 -18.75
C TRP A 91 -12.70 -5.32 -18.69
N VAL A 92 -12.25 -5.93 -17.57
CA VAL A 92 -10.91 -6.49 -17.38
C VAL A 92 -10.65 -7.60 -18.42
N ARG A 93 -11.53 -8.58 -18.54
CA ARG A 93 -11.36 -9.72 -19.47
C ARG A 93 -11.17 -9.28 -20.94
N ARG A 94 -11.82 -8.20 -21.35
CA ARG A 94 -11.67 -7.65 -22.71
C ARG A 94 -10.31 -6.96 -22.92
N ARG A 95 -9.57 -6.71 -21.86
CA ARG A 95 -8.28 -5.98 -21.86
C ARG A 95 -7.08 -6.82 -21.49
N LEU A 96 -7.23 -8.12 -21.37
CA LEU A 96 -6.14 -9.05 -21.00
C LEU A 96 -4.86 -8.88 -21.84
N PRO A 97 -4.90 -8.57 -23.14
CA PRO A 97 -3.70 -8.36 -23.94
C PRO A 97 -2.92 -7.06 -23.63
N PHE A 98 -3.53 -6.11 -22.91
CA PHE A 98 -2.87 -4.83 -22.63
C PHE A 98 -1.88 -4.92 -21.48
N THR A 99 -0.94 -3.96 -21.45
CA THR A 99 0.00 -3.82 -20.34
C THR A 99 -0.71 -3.31 -19.08
N THR A 100 -0.20 -3.67 -17.93
CA THR A 100 -0.73 -3.22 -16.65
C THR A 100 -0.60 -1.71 -16.47
N GLY A 101 0.44 -1.10 -17.03
CA GLY A 101 0.59 0.36 -17.09
C GLY A 101 -0.54 1.02 -17.87
N TYR A 102 -0.88 0.52 -19.05
CA TYR A 102 -2.00 1.06 -19.84
C TYR A 102 -3.35 0.93 -19.10
N ILE A 103 -3.54 -0.13 -18.32
CA ILE A 103 -4.72 -0.25 -17.49
C ILE A 103 -4.78 0.86 -16.43
N LEU A 104 -3.64 1.18 -15.78
CA LEU A 104 -3.58 2.28 -14.83
C LEU A 104 -3.85 3.63 -15.50
N GLU A 105 -3.32 3.87 -16.70
CA GLU A 105 -3.61 5.08 -17.49
C GLU A 105 -5.11 5.24 -17.77
N LEU A 106 -5.81 4.16 -18.16
CA LEU A 106 -7.26 4.19 -18.38
C LEU A 106 -8.04 4.55 -17.11
N LEU A 107 -7.56 4.16 -15.91
CA LEU A 107 -8.14 4.59 -14.64
C LEU A 107 -7.83 6.07 -14.38
N ALA A 108 -6.59 6.51 -14.62
CA ALA A 108 -6.18 7.89 -14.46
C ALA A 108 -6.94 8.86 -15.36
N GLU A 109 -7.23 8.48 -16.60
CA GLU A 109 -8.08 9.26 -17.52
C GLU A 109 -9.47 9.56 -16.94
N ARG A 110 -10.04 8.64 -16.18
CA ARG A 110 -11.38 8.80 -15.59
C ARG A 110 -11.44 9.79 -14.45
N ILE A 111 -10.33 10.06 -13.82
CA ILE A 111 -10.25 10.96 -12.68
C ILE A 111 -9.62 12.33 -13.02
N TYR A 112 -9.18 12.51 -14.27
CA TYR A 112 -8.58 13.78 -14.72
C TYR A 112 -9.46 14.97 -14.30
N PRO A 113 -8.91 16.07 -13.78
CA PRO A 113 -7.48 16.44 -13.72
C PRO A 113 -6.72 16.01 -12.44
N ARG A 114 -7.28 15.10 -11.64
CA ARG A 114 -6.64 14.61 -10.41
C ARG A 114 -5.51 13.63 -10.73
N ALA A 115 -4.46 13.63 -9.90
CA ALA A 115 -3.43 12.59 -9.95
C ALA A 115 -3.91 11.32 -9.23
N LEU A 116 -3.58 10.18 -9.80
CA LEU A 116 -3.91 8.88 -9.23
C LEU A 116 -2.94 8.52 -8.12
N VAL A 117 -3.45 8.05 -6.98
CA VAL A 117 -2.67 7.47 -5.88
C VAL A 117 -2.92 5.96 -5.85
N GLU A 118 -1.85 5.19 -5.94
CA GLU A 118 -1.89 3.72 -5.90
C GLU A 118 -1.02 3.17 -4.77
N LYS A 119 -1.54 2.20 -4.05
CA LYS A 119 -0.87 1.50 -2.98
C LYS A 119 -1.19 0.01 -3.08
N SER A 120 -0.22 -0.79 -3.48
CA SER A 120 -0.32 -2.26 -3.47
C SER A 120 0.90 -2.86 -2.81
N PRO A 121 0.77 -3.51 -1.65
CA PRO A 121 1.90 -4.07 -0.94
C PRO A 121 2.67 -5.12 -1.77
N SER A 122 2.04 -5.73 -2.75
CA SER A 122 2.70 -6.68 -3.65
C SER A 122 3.85 -6.08 -4.47
N MET A 123 3.88 -4.75 -4.66
CA MET A 123 4.98 -4.10 -5.41
C MET A 123 6.33 -4.24 -4.73
N ILE A 124 6.38 -4.25 -3.41
CA ILE A 124 7.64 -4.21 -2.66
C ILE A 124 8.23 -5.59 -2.38
N PHE A 125 7.47 -6.67 -2.60
CA PHE A 125 7.98 -8.03 -2.42
C PHE A 125 9.01 -8.41 -3.49
N HIS A 126 8.92 -7.81 -4.68
CA HIS A 126 9.80 -8.11 -5.81
C HIS A 126 10.35 -6.80 -6.40
N PRO A 127 11.67 -6.58 -6.37
CA PRO A 127 12.30 -5.38 -6.93
C PRO A 127 11.86 -5.09 -8.36
N GLU A 128 11.62 -6.14 -9.17
CA GLU A 128 11.19 -6.04 -10.57
C GLU A 128 9.82 -5.36 -10.70
N SER A 129 8.95 -5.48 -9.69
CA SER A 129 7.65 -4.82 -9.69
C SER A 129 7.77 -3.31 -9.55
N MET A 130 8.62 -2.83 -8.64
CA MET A 130 8.91 -1.40 -8.48
C MET A 130 9.63 -0.83 -9.72
N GLN A 131 10.60 -1.58 -10.28
CA GLN A 131 11.29 -1.20 -11.52
C GLN A 131 10.32 -1.13 -12.70
N ARG A 132 9.32 -2.02 -12.77
CA ARG A 132 8.26 -1.99 -13.78
C ARG A 132 7.46 -0.71 -13.70
N VAL A 133 7.05 -0.29 -12.49
CA VAL A 133 6.37 0.98 -12.27
C VAL A 133 7.22 2.15 -12.79
N ALA A 134 8.49 2.25 -12.37
CA ALA A 134 9.37 3.34 -12.78
C ALA A 134 9.62 3.37 -14.29
N ARG A 135 9.66 2.21 -14.95
CA ARG A 135 9.79 2.11 -16.42
C ARG A 135 8.51 2.56 -17.13
N MET A 136 7.33 2.18 -16.61
CA MET A 136 6.05 2.54 -17.22
C MET A 136 5.66 4.00 -16.94
N PHE A 137 6.05 4.54 -15.79
CA PHE A 137 5.76 5.90 -15.34
C PHE A 137 7.06 6.61 -14.91
N PRO A 138 7.87 7.08 -15.87
CA PRO A 138 9.21 7.64 -15.56
C PRO A 138 9.17 8.91 -14.70
N LEU A 139 8.04 9.60 -14.65
CA LEU A 139 7.85 10.81 -13.85
C LEU A 139 7.00 10.57 -12.58
N ALA A 140 6.65 9.33 -12.30
CA ALA A 140 5.92 8.98 -11.08
C ALA A 140 6.65 9.43 -9.82
N ARG A 141 5.87 9.76 -8.79
CA ARG A 141 6.37 10.08 -7.47
C ARG A 141 6.14 8.91 -6.52
N PHE A 142 7.11 8.67 -5.66
CA PHE A 142 7.09 7.53 -4.72
C PHE A 142 7.17 8.04 -3.29
N ILE A 143 6.21 7.66 -2.47
CA ILE A 143 6.22 7.93 -1.04
C ILE A 143 6.57 6.64 -0.31
N HIS A 144 7.73 6.61 0.35
CA HIS A 144 8.10 5.56 1.28
C HIS A 144 7.42 5.83 2.62
N LEU A 145 6.30 5.18 2.86
CA LEU A 145 5.63 5.23 4.16
C LEU A 145 6.28 4.22 5.09
N VAL A 146 6.88 4.71 6.16
CA VAL A 146 7.50 3.90 7.20
C VAL A 146 6.67 3.96 8.48
N GLU A 147 6.72 2.90 9.25
CA GLU A 147 6.13 2.78 10.59
C GLU A 147 7.16 2.17 11.51
N HIS A 148 7.13 2.52 12.78
CA HIS A 148 8.06 2.00 13.78
C HIS A 148 8.05 0.45 13.77
N PRO A 149 9.22 -0.22 13.77
CA PRO A 149 9.29 -1.68 13.61
C PRO A 149 8.55 -2.45 14.71
N ARG A 150 8.38 -1.88 15.91
CA ARG A 150 7.60 -2.49 17.00
C ARG A 150 6.12 -2.51 16.65
N ARG A 151 5.56 -1.39 16.23
CA ARG A 151 4.14 -1.28 15.87
C ARG A 151 3.79 -2.19 14.71
N HIS A 152 4.62 -2.18 13.67
CA HIS A 152 4.48 -3.11 12.56
C HIS A 152 4.55 -4.57 13.02
N GLY A 153 5.51 -4.90 13.90
CA GLY A 153 5.66 -6.24 14.44
C GLY A 153 4.42 -6.69 15.24
N GLU A 154 3.88 -5.81 16.08
CA GLU A 154 2.64 -6.08 16.83
C GLU A 154 1.41 -6.27 15.91
N ALA A 155 1.30 -5.45 14.86
CA ALA A 155 0.24 -5.60 13.87
C ALA A 155 0.34 -6.94 13.12
N VAL A 156 1.55 -7.36 12.73
CA VAL A 156 1.80 -8.67 12.11
C VAL A 156 1.41 -9.81 13.06
N VAL A 157 1.83 -9.76 14.32
CA VAL A 157 1.50 -10.78 15.31
C VAL A 157 0.00 -10.86 15.58
N ALA A 158 -0.66 -9.70 15.70
CA ALA A 158 -2.11 -9.64 15.86
C ALA A 158 -2.84 -10.27 14.67
N ALA A 159 -2.41 -9.96 13.45
CA ALA A 159 -2.98 -10.53 12.23
C ALA A 159 -2.75 -12.06 12.13
N ILE A 160 -1.59 -12.56 12.56
CA ILE A 160 -1.33 -13.99 12.64
C ILE A 160 -2.30 -14.68 13.62
N LYS A 161 -2.48 -14.10 14.82
CA LYS A 161 -3.40 -14.63 15.83
C LYS A 161 -4.85 -14.67 15.30
N ASP A 162 -5.27 -13.63 14.59
CA ASP A 162 -6.60 -13.56 13.96
C ASP A 162 -6.78 -14.66 12.90
N VAL A 163 -5.79 -14.86 12.04
CA VAL A 163 -5.80 -15.93 11.02
C VAL A 163 -5.87 -17.31 11.67
N VAL A 164 -5.06 -17.57 12.69
CA VAL A 164 -5.05 -18.87 13.39
C VAL A 164 -6.39 -19.14 14.07
N ALA A 165 -6.99 -18.10 14.68
CA ALA A 165 -8.26 -18.24 15.39
C ALA A 165 -9.45 -18.52 14.44
N HIS A 166 -9.50 -17.85 13.29
CA HIS A 166 -10.66 -17.89 12.40
C HIS A 166 -10.47 -18.77 11.15
N HIS A 167 -9.23 -19.05 10.75
CA HIS A 167 -8.88 -19.77 9.54
C HIS A 167 -7.71 -20.75 9.74
N PRO A 168 -7.76 -21.69 10.71
CA PRO A 168 -6.61 -22.51 11.12
C PRO A 168 -6.00 -23.35 9.98
N ASN A 169 -6.79 -23.64 8.93
CA ASN A 169 -6.35 -24.47 7.80
C ASN A 169 -6.00 -23.64 6.55
N ARG A 170 -5.97 -22.31 6.64
CA ARG A 170 -5.78 -21.44 5.47
C ARG A 170 -4.87 -20.27 5.79
N VAL A 171 -3.59 -20.44 5.51
CA VAL A 171 -2.61 -19.34 5.62
C VAL A 171 -2.80 -18.39 4.45
N PRO A 172 -3.11 -17.10 4.68
CA PRO A 172 -3.20 -16.10 3.62
C PRO A 172 -1.88 -15.94 2.88
N GLN A 173 -1.95 -15.59 1.60
CA GLN A 173 -0.74 -15.48 0.79
C GLN A 173 0.21 -14.40 1.27
N TRP A 174 -0.29 -13.23 1.67
CA TRP A 174 0.55 -12.15 2.19
C TRP A 174 1.39 -12.63 3.39
N LEU A 175 0.82 -13.50 4.24
CA LEU A 175 1.52 -14.07 5.38
C LEU A 175 2.61 -15.07 4.93
N ARG A 176 2.34 -15.87 3.90
CA ARG A 176 3.36 -16.73 3.29
C ARG A 176 4.50 -15.92 2.67
N GLN A 177 4.18 -14.83 1.99
CA GLN A 177 5.17 -13.93 1.42
C GLN A 177 6.03 -13.29 2.53
N LEU A 178 5.42 -12.77 3.59
CA LEU A 178 6.16 -12.27 4.76
C LEU A 178 7.07 -13.34 5.38
N ALA A 179 6.59 -14.57 5.50
CA ALA A 179 7.39 -15.68 6.03
C ALA A 179 8.61 -16.00 5.15
N CYS A 180 8.48 -15.93 3.81
CA CYS A 180 9.62 -16.09 2.91
C CYS A 180 10.68 -15.01 3.10
N PHE A 181 10.29 -13.76 3.35
CA PHE A 181 11.22 -12.67 3.62
C PHE A 181 11.91 -12.81 4.98
N SER A 182 11.19 -13.31 5.98
CA SER A 182 11.77 -13.64 7.28
C SER A 182 12.80 -14.76 7.20
N ALA A 183 12.47 -15.85 6.49
CA ALA A 183 13.34 -17.02 6.36
C ALA A 183 14.63 -16.79 5.57
N ALA A 184 14.61 -15.89 4.59
CA ALA A 184 15.79 -15.57 3.76
C ALA A 184 16.95 -14.92 4.55
N HIS A 185 16.70 -14.48 5.78
CA HIS A 185 17.68 -13.84 6.65
C HIS A 185 17.96 -14.65 7.94
N MET A 186 17.40 -15.86 8.07
CA MET A 186 17.67 -16.76 9.19
C MET A 186 18.83 -17.70 8.86
N ASP A 187 19.69 -17.93 9.87
CA ASP A 187 20.81 -18.87 9.77
C ASP A 187 20.30 -20.28 9.48
N GLU A 188 20.99 -21.04 8.61
CA GLU A 188 20.59 -22.37 8.13
C GLU A 188 20.41 -23.42 9.26
N SER A 189 20.76 -23.07 10.50
CA SER A 189 20.67 -23.97 11.66
C SER A 189 19.26 -24.11 12.28
N SER A 190 18.26 -23.30 11.86
CA SER A 190 16.90 -23.27 12.45
C SER A 190 15.80 -23.81 11.51
N GLN A 191 16.07 -24.92 10.80
CA GLN A 191 15.23 -25.44 9.71
C GLN A 191 13.94 -26.20 10.11
N GLU A 192 13.56 -26.31 11.38
CA GLU A 192 12.40 -27.16 11.70
C GLU A 192 11.02 -26.51 11.46
N HIS A 193 10.88 -25.19 11.55
CA HIS A 193 9.72 -24.41 11.05
C HIS A 193 10.18 -22.96 10.92
N PRO A 194 10.13 -22.31 9.75
CA PRO A 194 10.42 -20.88 9.66
C PRO A 194 9.33 -20.10 10.42
N GLU A 195 9.59 -19.82 11.68
CA GLU A 195 8.76 -18.89 12.43
C GLU A 195 8.91 -17.52 11.76
N LEU A 196 7.77 -16.92 11.40
CA LEU A 196 7.77 -15.56 10.87
C LEU A 196 8.32 -14.62 11.94
N ASP A 197 9.52 -14.07 11.71
CA ASP A 197 10.05 -12.99 12.53
C ASP A 197 9.61 -11.64 11.94
N PRO A 198 8.69 -10.92 12.59
CA PRO A 198 8.17 -9.65 12.06
C PRO A 198 9.24 -8.60 11.84
N GLN A 199 10.30 -8.57 12.68
CA GLN A 199 11.38 -7.59 12.53
C GLN A 199 12.19 -7.82 11.24
N GLN A 200 12.44 -9.09 10.89
CA GLN A 200 13.16 -9.43 9.67
C GLN A 200 12.35 -9.11 8.42
N ALA A 201 11.05 -9.37 8.46
CA ALA A 201 10.14 -8.97 7.37
C ALA A 201 10.12 -7.43 7.20
N TRP A 202 10.00 -6.69 8.31
CA TRP A 202 10.07 -5.22 8.29
C TRP A 202 11.38 -4.73 7.67
N PHE A 203 12.51 -5.28 8.12
CA PHE A 203 13.84 -4.92 7.64
C PHE A 203 14.01 -5.18 6.15
N ALA A 204 13.74 -6.41 5.71
CA ALA A 204 13.95 -6.81 4.32
C ALA A 204 13.09 -6.00 3.35
N LEU A 205 11.81 -5.78 3.68
CA LEU A 205 10.91 -5.03 2.82
C LEU A 205 11.29 -3.54 2.74
N ASN A 206 11.61 -2.90 3.87
CA ASN A 206 12.08 -1.52 3.86
C ASN A 206 13.43 -1.36 3.14
N LYS A 207 14.32 -2.35 3.26
CA LYS A 207 15.57 -2.38 2.52
C LYS A 207 15.33 -2.44 1.00
N ASN A 208 14.44 -3.32 0.52
CA ASN A 208 14.07 -3.37 -0.90
C ASN A 208 13.56 -2.02 -1.40
N ILE A 209 12.73 -1.33 -0.61
CA ILE A 209 12.23 0.00 -0.97
C ILE A 209 13.39 1.00 -1.03
N CYS A 210 14.28 1.02 -0.02
CA CYS A 210 15.43 1.92 -0.01
C CYS A 210 16.32 1.72 -1.25
N GLU A 211 16.69 0.48 -1.55
CA GLU A 211 17.52 0.13 -2.73
C GLU A 211 16.87 0.57 -4.05
N PHE A 212 15.56 0.41 -4.18
CA PHE A 212 14.82 0.92 -5.34
C PHE A 212 14.88 2.44 -5.43
N LEU A 213 14.65 3.14 -4.31
CA LEU A 213 14.59 4.60 -4.27
C LEU A 213 15.96 5.26 -4.48
N GLU A 214 17.07 4.57 -4.22
CA GLU A 214 18.42 5.09 -4.49
C GLU A 214 18.64 5.46 -5.96
N ALA A 215 18.01 4.72 -6.87
CA ALA A 215 18.12 4.96 -8.31
C ALA A 215 17.26 6.14 -8.82
N LEU A 216 16.38 6.69 -7.99
CA LEU A 216 15.46 7.77 -8.37
C LEU A 216 16.01 9.15 -8.02
N GLN A 217 15.53 10.18 -8.74
CA GLN A 217 15.82 11.57 -8.41
C GLN A 217 15.20 11.97 -7.07
N GLU A 218 15.82 12.91 -6.36
CA GLU A 218 15.32 13.40 -5.07
C GLU A 218 13.89 13.99 -5.16
N THR A 219 13.55 14.59 -6.31
CA THR A 219 12.21 15.14 -6.55
C THR A 219 11.12 14.09 -6.75
N GLN A 220 11.51 12.82 -6.95
CA GLN A 220 10.58 11.71 -7.17
C GLN A 220 10.32 10.87 -5.93
N LYS A 221 11.03 11.09 -4.83
CA LYS A 221 10.94 10.27 -3.63
C LYS A 221 10.77 11.11 -2.37
N LEU A 222 9.91 10.64 -1.49
CA LEU A 222 9.68 11.22 -0.17
C LEU A 222 9.57 10.08 0.84
N ARG A 223 10.20 10.23 2.02
CA ARG A 223 9.93 9.35 3.16
C ARG A 223 9.02 10.06 4.15
N VAL A 224 8.02 9.34 4.63
CA VAL A 224 7.02 9.83 5.59
C VAL A 224 6.88 8.79 6.69
N ARG A 225 6.90 9.20 7.94
CA ARG A 225 6.58 8.34 9.08
C ARG A 225 5.08 8.38 9.35
N ALA A 226 4.48 7.22 9.58
CA ALA A 226 3.06 7.12 9.93
C ALA A 226 2.76 7.90 11.21
N GLU A 227 3.68 7.87 12.17
CA GLU A 227 3.56 8.56 13.46
C GLU A 227 3.50 10.09 13.29
N ASP A 228 4.23 10.67 12.33
CA ASP A 228 4.19 12.11 12.08
C ASP A 228 2.80 12.55 11.60
N ILE A 229 2.18 11.72 10.74
CA ILE A 229 0.81 11.97 10.25
C ILE A 229 -0.21 11.88 11.39
N LEU A 230 -0.03 10.94 12.31
CA LEU A 230 -0.95 10.74 13.42
C LEU A 230 -0.78 11.79 14.51
N ASN A 231 0.45 12.23 14.79
CA ASN A 231 0.76 13.19 15.85
C ASN A 231 0.44 14.63 15.45
N ASP A 232 0.73 15.01 14.21
CA ASP A 232 0.44 16.35 13.68
C ASP A 232 -0.01 16.24 12.21
N PRO A 233 -1.28 15.84 11.98
CA PRO A 233 -1.79 15.65 10.63
C PRO A 233 -1.76 16.92 9.79
N ASP A 234 -1.96 18.09 10.39
CA ASP A 234 -1.98 19.35 9.64
C ASP A 234 -0.60 19.67 9.05
N ALA A 235 0.46 19.61 9.86
CA ALA A 235 1.82 19.87 9.40
C ALA A 235 2.32 18.78 8.45
N ALA A 236 2.09 17.51 8.74
CA ALA A 236 2.54 16.40 7.92
C ALA A 236 1.88 16.41 6.53
N LEU A 237 0.55 16.59 6.48
CA LEU A 237 -0.19 16.59 5.21
C LEU A 237 0.13 17.85 4.37
N ALA A 238 0.32 19.03 4.99
CA ALA A 238 0.76 20.21 4.29
C ALA A 238 2.14 20.02 3.65
N SER A 239 3.11 19.46 4.38
CA SER A 239 4.44 19.14 3.84
C SER A 239 4.39 18.17 2.64
N ILE A 240 3.52 17.15 2.70
CA ILE A 240 3.33 16.22 1.59
C ILE A 240 2.69 16.92 0.40
N ALA A 241 1.69 17.79 0.61
CA ALA A 241 1.04 18.56 -0.45
C ALA A 241 2.03 19.50 -1.15
N GLU A 242 2.87 20.19 -0.38
CA GLU A 242 3.94 21.03 -0.91
C GLU A 242 4.94 20.25 -1.76
N TRP A 243 5.39 19.07 -1.28
CA TRP A 243 6.28 18.20 -2.05
C TRP A 243 5.63 17.68 -3.33
N LEU A 244 4.34 17.39 -3.30
CA LEU A 244 3.55 17.00 -4.48
C LEU A 244 3.27 18.19 -5.41
N ALA A 245 3.60 19.42 -5.02
CA ALA A 245 3.26 20.67 -5.72
C ALA A 245 1.76 20.78 -6.03
N ILE A 246 0.93 20.48 -5.03
CA ILE A 246 -0.53 20.62 -5.03
C ILE A 246 -0.95 21.64 -3.97
N GLU A 247 -2.22 22.02 -3.96
CA GLU A 247 -2.76 22.99 -2.98
C GLU A 247 -2.54 22.49 -1.53
N SER A 248 -2.13 23.42 -0.65
CA SER A 248 -1.89 23.13 0.78
C SER A 248 -2.68 24.05 1.70
N ASP A 249 -3.80 24.57 1.21
CA ASP A 249 -4.68 25.41 2.04
C ASP A 249 -5.43 24.60 3.09
N ALA A 250 -6.00 25.29 4.08
CA ALA A 250 -6.65 24.65 5.21
C ALA A 250 -7.86 23.77 4.82
N GLU A 251 -8.55 24.07 3.72
CA GLU A 251 -9.70 23.30 3.26
C GLU A 251 -9.24 21.98 2.64
N ALA A 252 -8.20 22.01 1.82
CA ALA A 252 -7.59 20.84 1.21
C ALA A 252 -7.02 19.89 2.30
N ILE A 253 -6.28 20.44 3.28
CA ILE A 253 -5.72 19.65 4.38
C ILE A 253 -6.83 19.07 5.27
N GLU A 254 -7.86 19.84 5.60
CA GLU A 254 -8.99 19.34 6.39
C GLU A 254 -9.71 18.19 5.68
N ALA A 255 -9.88 18.28 4.36
CA ALA A 255 -10.49 17.21 3.58
C ALA A 255 -9.71 15.88 3.68
N MET A 256 -8.38 15.95 3.73
CA MET A 256 -7.49 14.78 3.85
C MET A 256 -7.63 14.06 5.21
N LYS A 257 -8.03 14.74 6.26
CA LYS A 257 -8.22 14.13 7.60
C LYS A 257 -9.46 13.22 7.69
N HIS A 258 -10.21 13.08 6.60
CA HIS A 258 -11.43 12.28 6.53
C HIS A 258 -11.33 11.10 5.55
N PRO A 259 -10.40 10.14 5.76
CA PRO A 259 -10.26 8.97 4.88
C PRO A 259 -11.52 8.10 4.82
N GLU A 260 -12.36 8.12 5.86
CA GLU A 260 -13.65 7.41 5.92
C GLU A 260 -14.66 7.87 4.84
N ARG A 261 -14.44 9.04 4.25
CA ARG A 261 -15.25 9.57 3.16
C ARG A 261 -14.79 9.10 1.77
N SER A 262 -13.73 8.29 1.70
CA SER A 262 -13.35 7.64 0.45
C SER A 262 -14.46 6.70 -0.04
N PRO A 263 -14.77 6.63 -1.34
CA PRO A 263 -15.76 5.68 -1.87
C PRO A 263 -15.36 4.22 -1.62
N TYR A 264 -14.09 3.99 -1.32
CA TYR A 264 -13.55 2.66 -1.06
C TYR A 264 -13.37 2.34 0.42
N ALA A 265 -13.65 3.26 1.32
CA ALA A 265 -13.51 3.11 2.77
C ALA A 265 -14.61 2.24 3.41
N ARG A 266 -14.93 1.13 2.78
CA ARG A 266 -15.93 0.13 3.22
C ARG A 266 -15.72 -1.18 2.49
N PHE A 267 -16.26 -2.26 3.03
CA PHE A 267 -16.34 -3.50 2.29
C PHE A 267 -17.15 -3.32 1.00
N GLY A 268 -16.64 -3.88 -0.08
CA GLY A 268 -17.35 -3.96 -1.35
C GLY A 268 -18.43 -5.03 -1.35
N PRO A 269 -19.11 -5.22 -2.50
CA PRO A 269 -20.04 -6.33 -2.71
C PRO A 269 -19.33 -7.69 -2.61
N GLU A 270 -20.08 -8.77 -2.43
CA GLU A 270 -19.54 -10.09 -2.09
C GLU A 270 -18.46 -10.57 -3.07
N GLU A 271 -18.67 -10.36 -4.37
CA GLU A 271 -17.71 -10.77 -5.40
C GLU A 271 -16.43 -9.89 -5.46
N ALA A 272 -16.42 -8.73 -4.83
CA ALA A 272 -15.25 -7.85 -4.70
C ALA A 272 -15.18 -7.20 -3.32
N ARG A 273 -15.30 -8.02 -2.28
CA ARG A 273 -15.48 -7.58 -0.90
C ARG A 273 -14.32 -6.75 -0.37
N TYR A 274 -13.10 -7.11 -0.75
CA TYR A 274 -11.88 -6.48 -0.28
C TYR A 274 -11.37 -5.44 -1.30
N GLY A 275 -10.08 -5.24 -1.35
CA GLY A 275 -9.37 -4.28 -2.20
C GLY A 275 -8.47 -3.38 -1.38
N ASP A 276 -8.55 -3.51 -0.05
CA ASP A 276 -7.69 -2.87 0.94
C ASP A 276 -7.61 -3.74 2.20
N ASP A 277 -6.78 -3.31 3.16
CA ASP A 277 -6.66 -3.97 4.45
C ASP A 277 -8.04 -4.06 5.13
N ALA A 278 -8.36 -5.25 5.63
CA ALA A 278 -9.64 -5.50 6.31
C ALA A 278 -9.79 -4.69 7.61
N ALA A 279 -8.70 -4.30 8.28
CA ALA A 279 -8.74 -3.43 9.46
C ALA A 279 -9.18 -2.02 9.06
N PHE A 280 -8.59 -1.46 8.00
CA PHE A 280 -9.03 -0.19 7.42
C PHE A 280 -10.51 -0.24 7.00
N LEU A 281 -10.93 -1.27 6.28
CA LEU A 281 -12.32 -1.38 5.81
C LEU A 281 -13.35 -1.47 6.97
N ARG A 282 -12.93 -1.93 8.15
CA ARG A 282 -13.76 -1.97 9.37
C ARG A 282 -13.75 -0.65 10.13
N SER A 283 -12.64 0.07 10.13
CA SER A 283 -12.45 1.32 10.86
C SER A 283 -11.63 2.30 9.99
N PRO A 284 -12.26 2.97 9.03
CA PRO A 284 -11.56 3.77 8.04
C PRO A 284 -11.15 5.17 8.50
N SER A 285 -11.61 5.64 9.66
CA SER A 285 -11.18 6.92 10.23
C SER A 285 -9.71 6.87 10.62
N LEU A 286 -9.05 8.03 10.62
CA LEU A 286 -7.68 8.10 11.13
C LEU A 286 -7.62 7.53 12.56
N PRO A 287 -6.69 6.61 12.84
CA PRO A 287 -6.48 6.14 14.21
C PRO A 287 -5.98 7.27 15.11
N GLU A 288 -6.21 7.12 16.40
CA GLU A 288 -5.61 8.02 17.38
C GLU A 288 -4.09 7.88 17.40
N PRO A 289 -3.36 8.98 17.71
CA PRO A 289 -1.91 8.92 17.90
C PRO A 289 -1.53 7.89 18.98
N PRO A 290 -0.36 7.27 18.89
CA PRO A 290 0.13 6.38 19.95
C PRO A 290 0.30 7.15 21.26
N VAL A 291 -0.13 6.53 22.37
CA VAL A 291 -0.08 7.15 23.71
C VAL A 291 1.37 7.26 24.23
N GLU A 292 2.21 6.30 23.87
CA GLU A 292 3.62 6.27 24.29
C GLU A 292 4.53 6.21 23.07
N PRO A 293 5.71 6.86 23.13
CA PRO A 293 6.68 6.73 22.07
C PRO A 293 7.21 5.29 22.03
N ASP A 294 7.24 4.72 20.86
CA ASP A 294 7.86 3.43 20.63
C ASP A 294 9.37 3.54 20.79
N ASP A 295 10.01 2.59 21.45
CA ASP A 295 11.45 2.53 21.65
C ASP A 295 12.07 1.32 20.93
N LEU A 296 13.36 1.44 20.60
CA LEU A 296 14.12 0.39 19.92
C LEU A 296 14.88 -0.51 20.91
N THR A 297 14.81 -0.27 22.22
CA THR A 297 15.63 -0.93 23.21
C THR A 297 14.91 -1.96 24.06
N SER A 298 13.60 -1.79 24.28
CA SER A 298 12.80 -2.72 25.07
C SER A 298 12.64 -4.09 24.39
N PRO A 299 12.52 -5.17 25.16
CA PRO A 299 12.18 -6.50 24.65
C PRO A 299 10.85 -6.49 23.88
N PHE A 300 10.67 -7.46 23.01
CA PHE A 300 9.41 -7.63 22.29
C PHE A 300 8.27 -8.06 23.20
N SER A 301 7.10 -7.42 23.08
CA SER A 301 5.88 -7.79 23.78
C SER A 301 5.29 -9.14 23.35
N TRP A 302 5.71 -9.67 22.22
CA TRP A 302 5.21 -10.93 21.63
C TRP A 302 6.16 -12.12 21.80
N ARG A 303 7.28 -11.95 22.54
CA ARG A 303 8.28 -13.00 22.83
C ARG A 303 8.57 -13.07 24.31
N ASP A 304 8.71 -14.30 24.83
CA ASP A 304 9.00 -14.56 26.26
C ASP A 304 10.50 -14.72 26.56
N ASP A 305 11.36 -14.70 25.52
CA ASP A 305 12.82 -14.91 25.66
C ASP A 305 13.60 -13.62 25.96
N GLY A 306 12.91 -12.49 26.10
CA GLY A 306 13.54 -11.19 26.35
C GLY A 306 14.28 -10.61 25.12
N ALA A 307 14.10 -11.19 23.93
CA ALA A 307 14.70 -10.68 22.70
C ALA A 307 14.16 -9.30 22.34
N GLY A 308 15.04 -8.48 21.75
CA GLY A 308 14.73 -7.17 21.16
C GLY A 308 15.18 -7.10 19.71
N PHE A 309 15.17 -5.89 19.14
CA PHE A 309 15.58 -5.68 17.75
C PHE A 309 17.06 -6.02 17.51
N SER A 310 17.31 -6.66 16.37
CA SER A 310 18.67 -6.91 15.90
C SER A 310 19.41 -5.58 15.61
N PRO A 311 20.75 -5.58 15.61
CA PRO A 311 21.53 -4.37 15.30
C PRO A 311 21.18 -3.77 13.94
N GLU A 312 20.91 -4.59 12.93
CA GLU A 312 20.58 -4.16 11.56
C GLU A 312 19.21 -3.47 11.52
N VAL A 313 18.21 -4.03 12.20
CA VAL A 313 16.88 -3.43 12.32
C VAL A 313 16.94 -2.10 13.03
N ARG A 314 17.68 -2.03 14.15
CA ARG A 314 17.88 -0.76 14.88
C ARG A 314 18.58 0.29 14.02
N ALA A 315 19.65 -0.08 13.33
CA ALA A 315 20.36 0.84 12.46
C ALA A 315 19.47 1.41 11.35
N LEU A 316 18.64 0.58 10.71
CA LEU A 316 17.71 1.03 9.68
C LEU A 316 16.61 1.91 10.28
N ALA A 317 16.04 1.52 11.42
CA ALA A 317 15.02 2.31 12.12
C ALA A 317 15.58 3.69 12.53
N GLN A 318 16.80 3.76 13.05
CA GLN A 318 17.48 5.03 13.37
C GLN A 318 17.71 5.88 12.12
N ALA A 319 18.06 5.28 10.98
CA ALA A 319 18.17 5.99 9.70
C ALA A 319 16.82 6.56 9.21
N PHE A 320 15.70 6.03 9.71
CA PHE A 320 14.36 6.56 9.47
C PHE A 320 13.93 7.60 10.52
N GLY A 321 14.75 7.87 11.53
CA GLY A 321 14.51 8.85 12.59
C GLY A 321 13.76 8.31 13.80
N TYR A 322 13.78 6.99 14.03
CA TYR A 322 13.31 6.37 15.28
C TYR A 322 14.44 6.27 16.31
N GLU A 323 14.09 6.33 17.61
CA GLU A 323 15.03 6.31 18.74
C GLU A 323 14.93 5.03 19.60
#